data_04ddf8d181a9956c67c5c3dbb301369b
#
_entry.id   04ddf8d181a9956c67c5c3dbb301369b
#
_cell.length_a   1.000
_cell.length_b   1.000
_cell.length_c   1.000
_cell.angle_alpha   90.00
_cell.angle_beta   90.00
_cell.angle_gamma   90.00
#
_symmetry.space_group_name_H-M   'P 1'
#
loop_
_entity.id
_entity.type
_entity.pdbx_description
1 polymer ?
#
loop_
_entity_poly.entity_id
_entity_poly.type
_entity_poly.pdbx_seq_one_letter_code
_entity_poly.pdbx_strand_id
1 'polypeptide(L)'
;MSLSMLHCEGEKIINAEGRQVFLRGTNLGGWLLDELWQGFFKGGDAQWDIVTTLEKRFGKEEADRLIKIREDNYITTYDLDYLHSLGFTCIRVPFWYRNFQTDDNGTWKRKENGELDFSRLDWVVEECGKRNMYVILDMHGVPGHQSIAHHCCRMNHCRLYDETEEGERFRQLACELWGEIAKHFAGNATVAAYDLMNEPMCDYEGEDKVNSKYHDIYSLFYNVVRKYDPEHIITLEAIWTPDDLPRPDERGWENVVYQYHLYDDSNESYKEVTLHHASRNFNVPVLAGEFSPCRGTATWEYILKLFNENSYHWTTWTYKGHCPKGHTSEWFMMGSDNEDNVVDINNDTAEEIERKWSSVRTENCCKPMNDHKLLSKYAKE
;
A
#
# COMPACT_ATOMS: atom_id res chain seq x y z
N MET A 1 -15.54 20.24 -6.27
CA MET A 1 -16.53 19.25 -6.78
C MET A 1 -16.38 18.03 -5.88
N SER A 2 -17.44 17.36 -5.50
CA SER A 2 -17.32 16.09 -4.74
C SER A 2 -16.73 15.00 -5.63
N LEU A 3 -16.01 14.06 -5.02
CA LEU A 3 -15.53 12.86 -5.71
C LEU A 3 -16.73 12.07 -6.27
N SER A 4 -16.53 11.35 -7.36
CA SER A 4 -17.51 10.44 -7.95
C SER A 4 -16.88 9.09 -8.22
N MET A 5 -17.71 8.05 -8.37
CA MET A 5 -17.24 6.71 -8.70
C MET A 5 -16.38 6.72 -9.95
N LEU A 6 -15.33 5.94 -9.94
CA LEU A 6 -14.39 5.80 -11.04
C LEU A 6 -14.58 4.44 -11.74
N HIS A 7 -14.32 4.42 -13.05
CA HIS A 7 -14.30 3.19 -13.83
C HIS A 7 -13.26 3.25 -14.94
N CYS A 8 -12.88 2.13 -15.50
CA CYS A 8 -11.92 2.03 -16.58
C CYS A 8 -12.64 2.02 -17.95
N GLU A 9 -12.18 2.87 -18.88
CA GLU A 9 -12.56 2.85 -20.29
C GLU A 9 -11.28 2.70 -21.14
N GLY A 10 -10.96 1.46 -21.57
CA GLY A 10 -9.67 1.19 -22.19
C GLY A 10 -8.53 1.54 -21.22
N GLU A 11 -7.58 2.33 -21.70
CA GLU A 11 -6.41 2.76 -20.93
C GLU A 11 -6.65 3.98 -20.03
N LYS A 12 -7.91 4.36 -19.76
CA LYS A 12 -8.27 5.55 -19.00
C LYS A 12 -9.09 5.22 -17.76
N ILE A 13 -8.87 5.98 -16.70
CA ILE A 13 -9.79 6.05 -15.56
C ILE A 13 -10.71 7.24 -15.78
N ILE A 14 -12.02 7.01 -15.75
CA ILE A 14 -13.06 7.97 -16.05
C ILE A 14 -13.97 8.12 -14.82
N ASN A 15 -14.40 9.34 -14.54
CA ASN A 15 -15.38 9.61 -13.49
C ASN A 15 -16.83 9.54 -14.03
N ALA A 16 -17.81 9.63 -13.12
CA ALA A 16 -19.24 9.56 -13.49
C ALA A 16 -19.71 10.63 -14.49
N GLU A 17 -18.96 11.74 -14.64
CA GLU A 17 -19.23 12.79 -15.62
C GLU A 17 -18.52 12.58 -16.97
N GLY A 18 -17.89 11.41 -17.18
CA GLY A 18 -17.18 11.08 -18.41
C GLY A 18 -15.84 11.80 -18.58
N ARG A 19 -15.27 12.35 -17.51
CA ARG A 19 -13.97 13.02 -17.53
C ARG A 19 -12.87 12.09 -17.08
N GLN A 20 -11.74 12.13 -17.77
CA GLN A 20 -10.55 11.41 -17.34
C GLN A 20 -10.04 11.97 -16.01
N VAL A 21 -9.68 11.06 -15.10
CA VAL A 21 -9.11 11.37 -13.80
C VAL A 21 -7.71 10.77 -13.73
N PHE A 22 -6.75 11.51 -13.20
CA PHE A 22 -5.42 11.02 -12.91
C PHE A 22 -5.24 10.84 -11.40
N LEU A 23 -4.89 9.63 -10.99
CA LEU A 23 -4.55 9.32 -9.61
C LEU A 23 -3.05 9.55 -9.43
N ARG A 24 -2.68 10.58 -8.67
CA ARG A 24 -1.29 11.00 -8.43
C ARG A 24 -1.09 11.29 -6.96
N GLY A 25 -0.16 10.59 -6.33
CA GLY A 25 -0.02 10.69 -4.89
C GLY A 25 1.17 9.96 -4.29
N THR A 26 0.96 9.42 -3.11
CA THR A 26 1.98 8.68 -2.35
C THR A 26 1.35 7.54 -1.56
N ASN A 27 2.21 6.63 -1.10
CA ASN A 27 1.85 5.55 -0.18
C ASN A 27 1.99 6.02 1.27
N LEU A 28 1.06 5.61 2.14
CA LEU A 28 1.18 5.78 3.59
C LEU A 28 1.88 4.56 4.23
N GLY A 29 3.02 4.14 3.65
CA GLY A 29 3.86 3.09 4.23
C GLY A 29 4.36 3.47 5.62
N GLY A 30 4.57 2.48 6.47
CA GLY A 30 4.96 2.70 7.85
C GLY A 30 3.81 3.04 8.80
N TRP A 31 2.56 3.12 8.35
CA TRP A 31 1.40 3.47 9.20
C TRP A 31 0.68 2.24 9.76
N LEU A 32 -0.02 1.47 8.92
CA LEU A 32 -0.76 0.27 9.33
C LEU A 32 0.08 -1.00 9.24
N LEU A 33 1.24 -0.91 8.65
CA LEU A 33 2.32 -1.89 8.67
C LEU A 33 3.67 -1.17 8.65
N ASP A 34 4.71 -1.85 9.09
CA ASP A 34 6.07 -1.32 9.12
C ASP A 34 7.06 -2.31 8.52
N GLU A 35 7.99 -1.80 7.75
CA GLU A 35 9.13 -2.52 7.24
C GLU A 35 10.40 -2.05 7.97
N LEU A 36 11.32 -2.96 8.28
CA LEU A 36 12.53 -2.65 9.05
C LEU A 36 13.26 -1.38 8.55
N TRP A 37 13.41 -1.25 7.26
CA TRP A 37 14.17 -0.16 6.65
C TRP A 37 13.49 1.22 6.75
N GLN A 38 12.19 1.27 7.06
CA GLN A 38 11.47 2.53 7.35
C GLN A 38 11.91 3.17 8.68
N GLY A 39 12.52 2.36 9.58
CA GLY A 39 13.44 2.80 10.61
C GLY A 39 12.84 3.37 11.89
N PHE A 40 11.52 3.33 12.12
CA PHE A 40 10.94 3.78 13.40
C PHE A 40 10.95 2.71 14.49
N PHE A 41 11.50 1.55 14.19
CA PHE A 41 11.76 0.50 15.17
C PHE A 41 13.08 -0.23 14.87
N LYS A 42 13.58 -0.97 15.83
CA LYS A 42 14.72 -1.88 15.70
C LYS A 42 14.50 -3.12 16.56
N GLY A 43 15.22 -4.19 16.21
CA GLY A 43 15.18 -5.46 16.95
C GLY A 43 14.23 -6.52 16.38
N GLY A 44 13.75 -6.30 15.15
CA GLY A 44 13.00 -7.24 14.33
C GLY A 44 13.19 -6.95 12.86
N ASP A 45 12.62 -7.75 11.97
CA ASP A 45 12.77 -7.64 10.52
C ASP A 45 11.50 -7.12 9.83
N ALA A 46 10.33 -7.32 10.43
CA ALA A 46 9.05 -6.99 9.83
C ALA A 46 7.97 -6.68 10.89
N GLN A 47 6.80 -6.25 10.45
CA GLN A 47 5.63 -5.95 11.31
C GLN A 47 5.27 -7.10 12.27
N TRP A 48 5.41 -8.34 11.83
CA TRP A 48 5.19 -9.53 12.65
C TRP A 48 6.04 -9.50 13.92
N ASP A 49 7.31 -9.14 13.80
CA ASP A 49 8.23 -9.11 14.93
C ASP A 49 7.87 -8.04 15.94
N ILE A 50 7.38 -6.88 15.47
CA ILE A 50 6.87 -5.82 16.35
C ILE A 50 5.73 -6.40 17.20
N VAL A 51 4.68 -6.90 16.54
CA VAL A 51 3.47 -7.38 17.21
C VAL A 51 3.78 -8.52 18.17
N THR A 52 4.46 -9.58 17.69
CA THR A 52 4.71 -10.77 18.51
C THR A 52 5.68 -10.53 19.66
N THR A 53 6.66 -9.64 19.46
CA THR A 53 7.60 -9.27 20.55
C THR A 53 6.90 -8.47 21.63
N LEU A 54 6.08 -7.48 21.25
CA LEU A 54 5.33 -6.69 22.23
C LEU A 54 4.28 -7.53 22.96
N GLU A 55 3.54 -8.38 22.24
CA GLU A 55 2.59 -9.32 22.86
C GLU A 55 3.28 -10.26 23.87
N LYS A 56 4.46 -10.79 23.52
CA LYS A 56 5.23 -11.65 24.41
C LYS A 56 5.74 -10.92 25.66
N ARG A 57 6.13 -9.64 25.51
CA ARG A 57 6.72 -8.85 26.61
C ARG A 57 5.67 -8.27 27.54
N PHE A 58 4.57 -7.77 27.00
CA PHE A 58 3.61 -6.95 27.74
C PHE A 58 2.20 -7.54 27.78
N GLY A 59 1.94 -8.62 27.02
CA GLY A 59 0.61 -9.15 26.80
C GLY A 59 -0.13 -8.42 25.67
N LYS A 60 -1.17 -9.08 25.14
CA LYS A 60 -1.88 -8.62 23.94
C LYS A 60 -2.53 -7.23 24.12
N GLU A 61 -3.20 -6.99 25.23
CA GLU A 61 -3.92 -5.74 25.49
C GLU A 61 -2.97 -4.53 25.48
N GLU A 62 -1.82 -4.64 26.15
CA GLU A 62 -0.83 -3.57 26.19
C GLU A 62 -0.10 -3.41 24.85
N ALA A 63 0.20 -4.49 24.14
CA ALA A 63 0.75 -4.43 22.80
C ALA A 63 -0.19 -3.71 21.84
N ASP A 64 -1.48 -4.06 21.83
CA ASP A 64 -2.51 -3.40 21.01
C ASP A 64 -2.62 -1.89 21.36
N ARG A 65 -2.54 -1.53 22.65
CA ARG A 65 -2.55 -0.14 23.11
C ARG A 65 -1.34 0.64 22.56
N LEU A 66 -0.16 0.09 22.65
CA LEU A 66 1.08 0.73 22.18
C LEU A 66 1.06 0.89 20.65
N ILE A 67 0.65 -0.13 19.90
CA ILE A 67 0.51 -0.07 18.45
C ILE A 67 -0.50 1.03 18.05
N LYS A 68 -1.63 1.09 18.78
CA LYS A 68 -2.64 2.13 18.55
C LYS A 68 -2.06 3.54 18.76
N ILE A 69 -1.23 3.76 19.77
CA ILE A 69 -0.56 5.06 20.00
C ILE A 69 0.29 5.43 18.78
N ARG A 70 1.05 4.49 18.22
CA ARG A 70 1.81 4.71 17.01
C ARG A 70 0.91 5.11 15.84
N GLU A 71 -0.11 4.32 15.56
CA GLU A 71 -1.05 4.58 14.47
C GLU A 71 -1.74 5.94 14.60
N ASP A 72 -2.11 6.36 15.83
CA ASP A 72 -2.76 7.65 16.12
C ASP A 72 -1.82 8.86 15.91
N ASN A 73 -0.50 8.65 15.96
CA ASN A 73 0.49 9.72 15.84
C ASN A 73 1.33 9.67 14.57
N TYR A 74 1.31 8.55 13.82
CA TYR A 74 2.14 8.42 12.63
C TYR A 74 1.57 9.18 11.43
N ILE A 75 0.29 9.01 11.14
CA ILE A 75 -0.47 9.76 10.14
C ILE A 75 -1.61 10.49 10.83
N THR A 76 -1.72 11.79 10.58
CA THR A 76 -2.71 12.67 11.16
C THR A 76 -3.38 13.53 10.07
N THR A 77 -4.35 14.36 10.43
CA THR A 77 -4.96 15.31 9.49
C THR A 77 -3.95 16.32 8.93
N TYR A 78 -2.88 16.65 9.69
CA TYR A 78 -1.77 17.47 9.20
C TYR A 78 -1.13 16.89 7.94
N ASP A 79 -0.87 15.58 7.95
CA ASP A 79 -0.24 14.88 6.83
C ASP A 79 -1.12 14.94 5.57
N LEU A 80 -2.42 14.69 5.73
CA LEU A 80 -3.37 14.73 4.63
C LEU A 80 -3.58 16.16 4.09
N ASP A 81 -3.60 17.18 4.96
CA ASP A 81 -3.62 18.59 4.57
C ASP A 81 -2.37 18.96 3.77
N TYR A 82 -1.22 18.47 4.22
CA TYR A 82 0.05 18.71 3.54
C TYR A 82 0.06 18.08 2.15
N LEU A 83 -0.30 16.79 2.03
CA LEU A 83 -0.35 16.09 0.75
C LEU A 83 -1.36 16.72 -0.22
N HIS A 84 -2.55 17.10 0.26
CA HIS A 84 -3.51 17.86 -0.53
C HIS A 84 -2.94 19.20 -1.03
N SER A 85 -2.17 19.92 -0.22
CA SER A 85 -1.55 21.19 -0.59
C SER A 85 -0.55 21.06 -1.75
N LEU A 86 0.08 19.90 -1.88
CA LEU A 86 0.95 19.56 -3.01
C LEU A 86 0.16 19.32 -4.31
N GLY A 87 -1.15 19.14 -4.23
CA GLY A 87 -2.01 18.83 -5.37
C GLY A 87 -2.17 17.34 -5.63
N PHE A 88 -1.84 16.51 -4.66
CA PHE A 88 -2.08 15.08 -4.77
C PHE A 88 -3.58 14.79 -4.84
N THR A 89 -3.94 13.86 -5.69
CA THR A 89 -5.32 13.46 -5.97
C THR A 89 -5.68 12.12 -5.36
N CYS A 90 -4.69 11.36 -4.93
CA CYS A 90 -4.91 10.07 -4.28
C CYS A 90 -3.86 9.73 -3.22
N ILE A 91 -4.22 8.78 -2.38
CA ILE A 91 -3.36 8.14 -1.39
C ILE A 91 -3.53 6.63 -1.54
N ARG A 92 -2.43 5.87 -1.62
CA ARG A 92 -2.46 4.42 -1.47
C ARG A 92 -2.20 4.08 0.01
N VAL A 93 -3.05 3.22 0.57
CA VAL A 93 -3.06 2.87 2.00
C VAL A 93 -2.71 1.40 2.16
N PRO A 94 -1.42 1.08 2.37
CA PRO A 94 -1.00 -0.26 2.71
C PRO A 94 -1.51 -0.67 4.08
N PHE A 95 -2.15 -1.84 4.16
CA PHE A 95 -2.59 -2.45 5.40
C PHE A 95 -2.25 -3.94 5.46
N TRP A 96 -2.18 -4.46 6.66
CA TRP A 96 -1.93 -5.86 6.94
C TRP A 96 -3.22 -6.55 7.39
N TYR A 97 -3.44 -7.80 7.00
CA TYR A 97 -4.65 -8.52 7.41
C TYR A 97 -4.90 -8.51 8.93
N ARG A 98 -3.84 -8.52 9.75
CA ARG A 98 -3.95 -8.48 11.22
C ARG A 98 -4.35 -7.12 11.80
N ASN A 99 -4.50 -6.10 10.98
CA ASN A 99 -5.22 -4.90 11.42
C ASN A 99 -6.71 -5.20 11.68
N PHE A 100 -7.27 -6.26 11.09
CA PHE A 100 -8.68 -6.63 11.13
C PHE A 100 -8.94 -8.05 11.66
N GLN A 101 -8.12 -9.02 11.30
CA GLN A 101 -8.13 -10.40 11.78
C GLN A 101 -6.96 -10.58 12.75
N THR A 102 -7.21 -10.67 14.04
CA THR A 102 -6.20 -10.57 15.09
C THR A 102 -5.29 -11.80 15.24
N ASP A 103 -5.62 -12.90 14.54
CA ASP A 103 -4.84 -14.13 14.54
C ASP A 103 -4.99 -14.89 13.20
N ASP A 104 -4.26 -15.98 13.06
CA ASP A 104 -4.30 -16.86 11.89
C ASP A 104 -5.52 -17.82 11.88
N ASN A 105 -6.44 -17.66 12.82
CA ASN A 105 -7.72 -18.36 12.84
C ASN A 105 -8.87 -17.49 12.29
N GLY A 106 -8.60 -16.23 11.94
CA GLY A 106 -9.60 -15.31 11.42
C GLY A 106 -10.47 -14.67 12.50
N THR A 107 -9.95 -14.55 13.72
CA THR A 107 -10.65 -13.83 14.79
C THR A 107 -10.72 -12.34 14.44
N TRP A 108 -11.93 -11.85 14.22
CA TRP A 108 -12.15 -10.46 13.84
C TRP A 108 -11.97 -9.48 14.98
N LYS A 109 -11.29 -8.38 14.70
CA LYS A 109 -11.29 -7.19 15.54
C LYS A 109 -12.67 -6.54 15.48
N ARG A 110 -13.23 -6.20 16.65
CA ARG A 110 -14.57 -5.65 16.76
C ARG A 110 -14.60 -4.40 17.61
N LYS A 111 -15.50 -3.47 17.24
CA LYS A 111 -15.88 -2.33 18.05
C LYS A 111 -16.68 -2.79 19.28
N GLU A 112 -16.84 -1.91 20.29
CA GLU A 112 -17.62 -2.22 21.49
C GLU A 112 -19.07 -2.64 21.20
N ASN A 113 -19.65 -2.14 20.12
CA ASN A 113 -21.00 -2.49 19.67
C ASN A 113 -21.09 -3.85 18.94
N GLY A 114 -19.95 -4.55 18.78
CA GLY A 114 -19.86 -5.86 18.12
C GLY A 114 -19.67 -5.81 16.59
N GLU A 115 -19.73 -4.65 15.96
CA GLU A 115 -19.43 -4.50 14.53
C GLU A 115 -17.94 -4.74 14.24
N LEU A 116 -17.63 -5.11 12.98
CA LEU A 116 -16.23 -5.22 12.53
C LEU A 116 -15.54 -3.86 12.63
N ASP A 117 -14.28 -3.86 13.08
CA ASP A 117 -13.54 -2.62 13.29
C ASP A 117 -12.72 -2.25 12.06
N PHE A 118 -13.30 -1.44 11.18
CA PHE A 118 -12.62 -0.79 10.05
C PHE A 118 -12.26 0.67 10.34
N SER A 119 -12.24 1.10 11.61
CA SER A 119 -12.12 2.51 12.01
C SER A 119 -10.91 3.23 11.40
N ARG A 120 -9.79 2.53 11.15
CA ARG A 120 -8.61 3.15 10.52
C ARG A 120 -8.84 3.45 9.03
N LEU A 121 -9.44 2.53 8.31
CA LEU A 121 -9.80 2.74 6.91
C LEU A 121 -10.94 3.75 6.80
N ASP A 122 -11.96 3.68 7.68
CA ASP A 122 -13.04 4.66 7.73
C ASP A 122 -12.48 6.08 7.89
N TRP A 123 -11.57 6.27 8.84
CA TRP A 123 -10.96 7.57 9.11
C TRP A 123 -10.21 8.12 7.90
N VAL A 124 -9.33 7.34 7.27
CA VAL A 124 -8.54 7.84 6.14
C VAL A 124 -9.40 8.11 4.91
N VAL A 125 -10.40 7.27 4.66
CA VAL A 125 -11.35 7.46 3.55
C VAL A 125 -12.18 8.71 3.78
N GLU A 126 -12.72 8.93 4.99
CA GLU A 126 -13.47 10.13 5.32
C GLU A 126 -12.62 11.41 5.21
N GLU A 127 -11.40 11.39 5.79
CA GLU A 127 -10.51 12.55 5.79
C GLU A 127 -9.98 12.88 4.38
N CYS A 128 -9.69 11.88 3.55
CA CYS A 128 -9.34 12.09 2.14
C CYS A 128 -10.53 12.62 1.34
N GLY A 129 -11.74 12.12 1.57
CA GLY A 129 -12.96 12.61 0.93
C GLY A 129 -13.23 14.10 1.20
N LYS A 130 -13.01 14.57 2.44
CA LYS A 130 -13.10 16.00 2.81
C LYS A 130 -12.14 16.88 2.01
N ARG A 131 -11.02 16.32 1.53
CA ARG A 131 -9.96 16.98 0.76
C ARG A 131 -10.06 16.74 -0.74
N ASN A 132 -11.09 16.04 -1.22
CA ASN A 132 -11.22 15.60 -2.61
C ASN A 132 -10.02 14.77 -3.09
N MET A 133 -9.48 13.92 -2.24
CA MET A 133 -8.46 12.93 -2.56
C MET A 133 -9.09 11.55 -2.55
N TYR A 134 -8.78 10.74 -3.55
CA TYR A 134 -9.15 9.33 -3.63
C TYR A 134 -8.26 8.46 -2.73
N VAL A 135 -8.74 7.28 -2.39
CA VAL A 135 -8.00 6.28 -1.62
C VAL A 135 -7.93 4.97 -2.40
N ILE A 136 -6.74 4.41 -2.52
CA ILE A 136 -6.51 3.04 -2.98
C ILE A 136 -6.26 2.19 -1.72
N LEU A 137 -7.09 1.18 -1.47
CA LEU A 137 -6.96 0.28 -0.33
C LEU A 137 -6.13 -0.94 -0.74
N ASP A 138 -4.93 -1.06 -0.17
CA ASP A 138 -3.93 -2.06 -0.53
C ASP A 138 -3.77 -3.11 0.57
N MET A 139 -4.14 -4.37 0.27
CA MET A 139 -3.80 -5.49 1.15
C MET A 139 -2.33 -5.87 0.97
N HIS A 140 -1.48 -5.14 1.62
CA HIS A 140 -0.02 -5.25 1.54
C HIS A 140 0.54 -6.52 2.18
N GLY A 141 -0.12 -7.02 3.21
CA GLY A 141 0.17 -8.30 3.84
C GLY A 141 -1.08 -9.15 3.94
N VAL A 142 -1.17 -10.21 3.14
CA VAL A 142 -2.32 -11.12 3.12
C VAL A 142 -2.20 -12.23 4.15
N PRO A 143 -3.30 -12.88 4.59
CA PRO A 143 -3.24 -14.11 5.37
C PRO A 143 -2.36 -15.17 4.70
N GLY A 144 -1.44 -15.76 5.45
CA GLY A 144 -0.49 -16.75 4.94
C GLY A 144 0.69 -16.18 4.18
N HIS A 145 0.70 -14.88 3.92
CA HIS A 145 1.73 -14.08 3.24
C HIS A 145 2.00 -14.51 1.79
N GLN A 146 2.14 -13.53 0.90
CA GLN A 146 2.29 -13.69 -0.54
C GLN A 146 3.74 -13.72 -1.02
N SER A 147 4.70 -13.49 -0.13
CA SER A 147 6.14 -13.50 -0.39
C SER A 147 6.90 -13.95 0.87
N ILE A 148 8.20 -14.12 0.76
CA ILE A 148 9.11 -14.44 1.89
C ILE A 148 9.79 -13.19 2.46
N ALA A 149 9.59 -12.02 1.87
CA ALA A 149 10.25 -10.78 2.28
C ALA A 149 9.46 -10.00 3.35
N HIS A 150 10.13 -9.00 3.92
CA HIS A 150 9.62 -8.17 5.01
C HIS A 150 8.39 -7.34 4.64
N HIS A 151 8.25 -6.93 3.39
CA HIS A 151 7.11 -6.12 2.92
C HIS A 151 5.77 -6.82 3.12
N CYS A 152 5.70 -8.14 3.03
CA CYS A 152 4.47 -8.87 3.33
C CYS A 152 4.22 -9.09 4.84
N CYS A 153 4.90 -8.32 5.68
CA CYS A 153 4.79 -8.29 7.15
C CYS A 153 5.46 -9.42 7.92
N ARG A 154 5.98 -10.46 7.26
CA ARG A 154 6.68 -11.57 7.94
C ARG A 154 7.76 -12.18 7.07
N MET A 155 8.98 -12.18 7.57
CA MET A 155 10.12 -12.81 6.87
C MET A 155 10.00 -14.33 6.81
N ASN A 156 10.46 -14.90 5.69
CA ASN A 156 10.62 -16.34 5.49
C ASN A 156 9.33 -17.16 5.72
N HIS A 157 8.18 -16.57 5.49
CA HIS A 157 6.89 -17.23 5.64
C HIS A 157 5.97 -16.88 4.46
N CYS A 158 5.76 -17.85 3.57
CA CYS A 158 4.85 -17.74 2.43
C CYS A 158 4.07 -19.06 2.35
N ARG A 159 2.78 -19.04 2.71
CA ARG A 159 1.88 -20.17 2.76
C ARG A 159 0.63 -20.01 1.90
N LEU A 160 0.42 -18.82 1.38
CA LEU A 160 -0.77 -18.50 0.59
C LEU A 160 -0.97 -19.46 -0.60
N TYR A 161 0.14 -19.88 -1.22
CA TYR A 161 0.13 -20.73 -2.42
C TYR A 161 0.22 -22.22 -2.13
N ASP A 162 0.35 -22.62 -0.88
CA ASP A 162 0.48 -24.03 -0.51
C ASP A 162 -0.81 -24.79 -0.82
N GLU A 163 -0.64 -25.98 -1.41
CA GLU A 163 -1.74 -26.92 -1.69
C GLU A 163 -2.00 -27.82 -0.46
N THR A 164 -2.21 -27.17 0.70
CA THR A 164 -2.46 -27.79 1.99
C THR A 164 -3.72 -27.23 2.62
N GLU A 165 -4.26 -27.90 3.64
CA GLU A 165 -5.40 -27.37 4.41
C GLU A 165 -5.09 -26.01 5.05
N GLU A 166 -3.83 -25.77 5.43
CA GLU A 166 -3.39 -24.49 5.97
C GLU A 166 -3.41 -23.40 4.89
N GLY A 167 -2.85 -23.66 3.71
CA GLY A 167 -2.88 -22.70 2.58
C GLY A 167 -4.31 -22.40 2.15
N GLU A 168 -5.16 -23.41 2.07
CA GLU A 168 -6.58 -23.22 1.76
C GLU A 168 -7.27 -22.32 2.79
N ARG A 169 -7.02 -22.54 4.07
CA ARG A 169 -7.54 -21.69 5.14
C ARG A 169 -7.08 -20.24 4.99
N PHE A 170 -5.82 -19.97 4.68
CA PHE A 170 -5.33 -18.61 4.47
C PHE A 170 -6.02 -17.93 3.27
N ARG A 171 -6.22 -18.65 2.17
CA ARG A 171 -6.99 -18.14 1.03
C ARG A 171 -8.43 -17.79 1.41
N GLN A 172 -9.07 -18.62 2.25
CA GLN A 172 -10.42 -18.35 2.76
C GLN A 172 -10.45 -17.10 3.64
N LEU A 173 -9.49 -16.93 4.56
CA LEU A 173 -9.38 -15.75 5.40
C LEU A 173 -9.19 -14.47 4.60
N ALA A 174 -8.35 -14.51 3.54
CA ALA A 174 -8.16 -13.39 2.65
C ALA A 174 -9.45 -13.05 1.87
N CYS A 175 -10.16 -14.07 1.38
CA CYS A 175 -11.46 -13.91 0.74
C CYS A 175 -12.51 -13.31 1.68
N GLU A 176 -12.57 -13.75 2.93
CA GLU A 176 -13.47 -13.19 3.93
C GLU A 176 -13.14 -11.71 4.18
N LEU A 177 -11.86 -11.37 4.33
CA LEU A 177 -11.43 -9.99 4.55
C LEU A 177 -11.80 -9.10 3.37
N TRP A 178 -11.47 -9.50 2.14
CA TRP A 178 -11.86 -8.75 0.95
C TRP A 178 -13.39 -8.64 0.79
N GLY A 179 -14.11 -9.70 1.11
CA GLY A 179 -15.58 -9.69 1.07
C GLY A 179 -16.18 -8.67 2.04
N GLU A 180 -15.66 -8.57 3.26
CA GLU A 180 -16.14 -7.61 4.25
C GLU A 180 -15.71 -6.18 3.92
N ILE A 181 -14.47 -5.96 3.42
CA ILE A 181 -14.01 -4.64 2.94
C ILE A 181 -14.87 -4.16 1.75
N ALA A 182 -15.10 -5.03 0.76
CA ALA A 182 -15.91 -4.69 -0.41
C ALA A 182 -17.35 -4.34 -0.02
N LYS A 183 -17.98 -5.08 0.89
CA LYS A 183 -19.32 -4.73 1.42
C LYS A 183 -19.32 -3.39 2.13
N HIS A 184 -18.30 -3.13 2.92
CA HIS A 184 -18.21 -1.94 3.78
C HIS A 184 -18.06 -0.66 2.95
N PHE A 185 -17.27 -0.71 1.88
CA PHE A 185 -16.97 0.47 1.05
C PHE A 185 -17.76 0.52 -0.26
N ALA A 186 -18.64 -0.46 -0.56
CA ALA A 186 -19.44 -0.45 -1.77
C ALA A 186 -20.16 0.90 -1.98
N GLY A 187 -19.98 1.50 -3.17
CA GLY A 187 -20.57 2.79 -3.53
C GLY A 187 -19.93 4.02 -2.84
N ASN A 188 -18.85 3.86 -2.09
CA ASN A 188 -18.13 4.98 -1.50
C ASN A 188 -17.16 5.61 -2.53
N ALA A 189 -17.56 6.70 -3.15
CA ALA A 189 -16.80 7.36 -4.22
C ALA A 189 -15.41 7.85 -3.81
N THR A 190 -15.06 7.90 -2.53
CA THR A 190 -13.71 8.25 -2.09
C THR A 190 -12.73 7.10 -2.31
N VAL A 191 -13.18 5.85 -2.24
CA VAL A 191 -12.38 4.70 -2.59
C VAL A 191 -12.26 4.65 -4.12
N ALA A 192 -11.03 4.77 -4.64
CA ALA A 192 -10.77 4.67 -6.07
C ALA A 192 -10.68 3.21 -6.51
N ALA A 193 -9.98 2.39 -5.74
CA ALA A 193 -9.69 1.02 -6.11
C ALA A 193 -9.38 0.14 -4.88
N TYR A 194 -9.57 -1.15 -5.07
CA TYR A 194 -9.05 -2.21 -4.21
C TYR A 194 -7.80 -2.82 -4.85
N ASP A 195 -6.68 -2.71 -4.16
CA ASP A 195 -5.40 -3.29 -4.55
C ASP A 195 -5.26 -4.66 -3.87
N LEU A 196 -5.48 -5.71 -4.66
CA LEU A 196 -5.81 -7.02 -4.10
C LEU A 196 -4.68 -7.68 -3.33
N MET A 197 -3.43 -7.44 -3.72
CA MET A 197 -2.28 -8.09 -3.11
C MET A 197 -1.00 -7.40 -3.57
N ASN A 198 -0.23 -6.88 -2.63
CA ASN A 198 1.06 -6.25 -2.89
C ASN A 198 2.14 -7.27 -3.24
N GLU A 199 2.94 -7.01 -4.27
CA GLU A 199 4.16 -7.75 -4.66
C GLU A 199 4.09 -9.29 -4.49
N PRO A 200 3.15 -9.96 -5.14
CA PRO A 200 3.03 -11.40 -5.01
C PRO A 200 4.27 -12.11 -5.55
N MET A 201 4.91 -12.95 -4.72
CA MET A 201 6.09 -13.74 -5.10
C MET A 201 7.28 -12.92 -5.65
N CYS A 202 7.45 -11.67 -5.25
CA CYS A 202 8.50 -10.80 -5.81
C CYS A 202 9.94 -11.32 -5.56
N ASP A 203 10.14 -12.12 -4.52
CA ASP A 203 11.43 -12.71 -4.17
C ASP A 203 11.67 -14.10 -4.77
N TYR A 204 10.75 -14.57 -5.61
CA TYR A 204 10.89 -15.82 -6.32
C TYR A 204 11.45 -15.57 -7.71
N GLU A 205 12.34 -16.43 -8.19
CA GLU A 205 12.97 -16.33 -9.50
C GLU A 205 12.65 -17.55 -10.39
N GLY A 206 12.72 -17.36 -11.71
CA GLY A 206 12.58 -18.42 -12.70
C GLY A 206 11.27 -19.18 -12.60
N GLU A 207 11.32 -20.51 -12.66
CA GLU A 207 10.16 -21.39 -12.64
C GLU A 207 9.37 -21.32 -11.31
N ASP A 208 10.04 -20.97 -10.21
CA ASP A 208 9.40 -20.81 -8.90
C ASP A 208 8.51 -19.57 -8.84
N LYS A 209 8.85 -18.49 -9.56
CA LYS A 209 8.04 -17.27 -9.69
C LYS A 209 6.91 -17.45 -10.70
N VAL A 210 7.16 -18.11 -11.78
CA VAL A 210 6.34 -18.12 -13.01
C VAL A 210 5.07 -18.95 -12.89
N ASN A 211 4.83 -19.57 -11.82
CA ASN A 211 3.55 -20.24 -11.77
C ASN A 211 2.44 -19.22 -11.70
N SER A 212 1.50 -19.35 -12.61
CA SER A 212 0.20 -18.69 -12.63
C SER A 212 -0.60 -18.80 -11.31
N LYS A 213 0.01 -19.30 -10.24
CA LYS A 213 -0.58 -19.47 -8.91
C LYS A 213 -1.11 -18.15 -8.36
N TYR A 214 -0.33 -17.09 -8.44
CA TYR A 214 -0.84 -15.79 -7.94
C TYR A 214 -1.91 -15.20 -8.87
N HIS A 215 -1.94 -15.55 -10.17
CA HIS A 215 -3.03 -15.19 -11.07
C HIS A 215 -4.35 -15.87 -10.67
N ASP A 216 -4.28 -17.12 -10.22
CA ASP A 216 -5.46 -17.85 -9.71
C ASP A 216 -5.94 -17.26 -8.38
N ILE A 217 -5.00 -16.83 -7.51
CA ILE A 217 -5.32 -16.11 -6.28
C ILE A 217 -5.95 -14.74 -6.60
N TYR A 218 -5.41 -14.00 -7.58
CA TYR A 218 -6.06 -12.77 -8.05
C TYR A 218 -7.48 -13.01 -8.55
N SER A 219 -7.70 -14.06 -9.34
CA SER A 219 -9.05 -14.41 -9.81
C SER A 219 -9.99 -14.76 -8.64
N LEU A 220 -9.48 -15.45 -7.62
CA LEU A 220 -10.23 -15.77 -6.42
C LEU A 220 -10.66 -14.50 -5.66
N PHE A 221 -9.73 -13.59 -5.39
CA PHE A 221 -10.01 -12.33 -4.70
C PHE A 221 -10.89 -11.40 -5.54
N TYR A 222 -10.62 -11.28 -6.84
CA TYR A 222 -11.43 -10.54 -7.80
C TYR A 222 -12.89 -10.97 -7.76
N ASN A 223 -13.16 -12.27 -7.83
CA ASN A 223 -14.53 -12.81 -7.81
C ASN A 223 -15.23 -12.50 -6.48
N VAL A 224 -14.52 -12.54 -5.37
CA VAL A 224 -15.08 -12.19 -4.05
C VAL A 224 -15.42 -10.71 -3.98
N VAL A 225 -14.52 -9.84 -4.41
CA VAL A 225 -14.79 -8.38 -4.44
C VAL A 225 -15.98 -8.09 -5.34
N ARG A 226 -16.00 -8.60 -6.59
CA ARG A 226 -17.10 -8.38 -7.55
C ARG A 226 -18.46 -8.86 -7.08
N LYS A 227 -18.48 -9.88 -6.24
CA LYS A 227 -19.74 -10.37 -5.63
C LYS A 227 -20.40 -9.33 -4.72
N TYR A 228 -19.62 -8.51 -4.03
CA TYR A 228 -20.10 -7.57 -3.03
C TYR A 228 -20.01 -6.11 -3.50
N ASP A 229 -19.07 -5.84 -4.39
CA ASP A 229 -18.85 -4.53 -5.00
C ASP A 229 -18.53 -4.68 -6.49
N PRO A 230 -19.51 -4.55 -7.36
CA PRO A 230 -19.32 -4.67 -8.80
C PRO A 230 -18.71 -3.42 -9.44
N GLU A 231 -18.66 -2.27 -8.75
CA GLU A 231 -18.40 -0.98 -9.37
C GLU A 231 -16.97 -0.48 -9.19
N HIS A 232 -16.35 -0.66 -8.02
CA HIS A 232 -14.99 -0.14 -7.79
C HIS A 232 -13.96 -0.78 -8.72
N ILE A 233 -12.96 -0.01 -9.06
CA ILE A 233 -11.78 -0.50 -9.78
C ILE A 233 -11.02 -1.50 -8.89
N ILE A 234 -10.43 -2.51 -9.52
CA ILE A 234 -9.49 -3.44 -8.88
C ILE A 234 -8.11 -3.21 -9.49
N THR A 235 -7.07 -3.09 -8.66
CA THR A 235 -5.69 -3.08 -9.15
C THR A 235 -5.06 -4.47 -8.99
N LEU A 236 -4.30 -4.86 -10.02
CA LEU A 236 -3.59 -6.13 -10.10
C LEU A 236 -2.12 -5.85 -10.40
N GLU A 237 -1.25 -6.31 -9.54
CA GLU A 237 0.16 -5.99 -9.62
C GLU A 237 0.93 -7.02 -10.44
N ALA A 238 1.70 -6.54 -11.42
CA ALA A 238 2.64 -7.30 -12.23
C ALA A 238 4.06 -7.29 -11.62
N ILE A 239 4.24 -6.62 -10.48
CA ILE A 239 5.52 -6.44 -9.79
C ILE A 239 6.49 -5.62 -10.65
N TRP A 240 7.40 -6.27 -11.39
CA TRP A 240 8.52 -5.62 -12.08
C TRP A 240 8.36 -5.50 -13.59
N THR A 241 7.56 -6.36 -14.21
CA THR A 241 7.48 -6.45 -15.66
C THR A 241 6.07 -6.76 -16.17
N PRO A 242 5.67 -6.18 -17.31
CA PRO A 242 4.39 -6.50 -17.94
C PRO A 242 4.15 -7.98 -18.24
N ASP A 243 5.23 -8.79 -18.33
CA ASP A 243 5.11 -10.23 -18.55
C ASP A 243 4.59 -11.01 -17.34
N ASP A 244 4.60 -10.40 -16.16
CA ASP A 244 4.11 -11.02 -14.93
C ASP A 244 2.58 -11.07 -14.85
N LEU A 245 1.84 -10.43 -15.74
CA LEU A 245 0.36 -10.50 -15.80
C LEU A 245 -0.15 -11.04 -17.15
N PRO A 246 -1.23 -11.85 -17.14
CA PRO A 246 -1.91 -12.30 -18.34
C PRO A 246 -2.72 -11.15 -18.95
N ARG A 247 -3.27 -11.37 -20.14
CA ARG A 247 -4.29 -10.45 -20.66
C ARG A 247 -5.54 -10.50 -19.80
N PRO A 248 -6.19 -9.35 -19.49
CA PRO A 248 -7.37 -9.33 -18.63
C PRO A 248 -8.53 -10.18 -19.17
N ASP A 249 -8.72 -10.18 -20.49
CA ASP A 249 -9.76 -10.95 -21.17
C ASP A 249 -9.56 -12.48 -21.06
N GLU A 250 -8.33 -12.96 -20.92
CA GLU A 250 -8.03 -14.38 -20.68
C GLU A 250 -8.52 -14.87 -19.31
N ARG A 251 -8.68 -13.96 -18.36
CA ARG A 251 -9.12 -14.24 -16.98
C ARG A 251 -10.55 -13.75 -16.68
N GLY A 252 -11.17 -13.05 -17.62
CA GLY A 252 -12.48 -12.43 -17.43
C GLY A 252 -12.43 -11.27 -16.41
N TRP A 253 -11.28 -10.59 -16.29
CA TRP A 253 -11.13 -9.42 -15.45
C TRP A 253 -11.58 -8.15 -16.16
N GLU A 254 -12.56 -7.49 -15.60
CA GLU A 254 -13.13 -6.24 -16.09
C GLU A 254 -12.96 -5.13 -15.05
N ASN A 255 -12.92 -3.88 -15.50
CA ASN A 255 -12.73 -2.70 -14.65
C ASN A 255 -11.49 -2.82 -13.75
N VAL A 256 -10.36 -3.16 -14.37
CA VAL A 256 -9.07 -3.38 -13.69
C VAL A 256 -8.01 -2.40 -14.17
N VAL A 257 -7.05 -2.13 -13.29
CA VAL A 257 -5.83 -1.36 -13.53
C VAL A 257 -4.65 -2.30 -13.32
N TYR A 258 -3.67 -2.27 -14.21
CA TYR A 258 -2.41 -2.99 -14.01
C TYR A 258 -1.41 -2.11 -13.29
N GLN A 259 -0.75 -2.69 -12.30
CA GLN A 259 0.17 -1.98 -11.41
C GLN A 259 1.58 -2.52 -11.55
N TYR A 260 2.56 -1.61 -11.47
CA TYR A 260 4.00 -1.91 -11.46
C TYR A 260 4.67 -1.21 -10.29
N HIS A 261 5.67 -1.87 -9.70
CA HIS A 261 6.61 -1.29 -8.76
C HIS A 261 7.95 -1.08 -9.47
N LEU A 262 8.44 0.16 -9.48
CA LEU A 262 9.56 0.55 -10.33
C LEU A 262 10.66 1.21 -9.51
N TYR A 263 11.73 0.46 -9.29
CA TYR A 263 12.92 0.89 -8.55
C TYR A 263 14.19 0.71 -9.39
N ASP A 264 14.08 1.08 -10.66
CA ASP A 264 15.13 0.88 -11.64
C ASP A 264 16.32 1.82 -11.47
N ASP A 265 17.49 1.39 -11.96
CA ASP A 265 18.75 2.10 -11.79
C ASP A 265 18.93 3.29 -12.74
N SER A 266 18.13 3.40 -13.80
CA SER A 266 18.29 4.43 -14.82
C SER A 266 16.98 4.92 -15.42
N ASN A 267 17.01 6.11 -15.97
CA ASN A 267 15.91 6.66 -16.75
C ASN A 267 15.52 5.78 -17.94
N GLU A 268 16.48 5.09 -18.56
CA GLU A 268 16.21 4.21 -19.71
C GLU A 268 15.44 2.97 -19.29
N SER A 269 15.76 2.38 -18.13
CA SER A 269 15.04 1.22 -17.62
C SER A 269 13.55 1.53 -17.35
N TYR A 270 13.24 2.68 -16.75
CA TYR A 270 11.85 3.15 -16.61
C TYR A 270 11.12 3.26 -17.95
N LYS A 271 11.81 3.80 -18.96
CA LYS A 271 11.27 3.90 -20.32
C LYS A 271 11.04 2.55 -20.96
N GLU A 272 11.97 1.60 -20.78
CA GLU A 272 11.84 0.24 -21.31
C GLU A 272 10.59 -0.47 -20.78
N VAL A 273 10.31 -0.39 -19.47
CA VAL A 273 9.08 -0.95 -18.90
C VAL A 273 7.83 -0.31 -19.50
N THR A 274 7.85 1.02 -19.69
CA THR A 274 6.73 1.75 -20.32
C THR A 274 6.49 1.29 -21.76
N LEU A 275 7.56 1.16 -22.56
CA LEU A 275 7.48 0.66 -23.93
C LEU A 275 7.04 -0.80 -24.00
N HIS A 276 7.51 -1.62 -23.06
CA HIS A 276 7.13 -3.02 -22.97
C HIS A 276 5.63 -3.16 -22.67
N HIS A 277 5.11 -2.39 -21.66
CA HIS A 277 3.66 -2.38 -21.41
C HIS A 277 2.87 -2.00 -22.66
N ALA A 278 3.25 -0.93 -23.34
CA ALA A 278 2.57 -0.50 -24.56
C ALA A 278 2.54 -1.59 -25.64
N SER A 279 3.61 -2.40 -25.76
CA SER A 279 3.70 -3.51 -26.72
C SER A 279 2.74 -4.67 -26.40
N ARG A 280 2.32 -4.82 -25.14
CA ARG A 280 1.42 -5.90 -24.71
C ARG A 280 -0.03 -5.65 -25.10
N ASN A 281 -0.43 -4.40 -25.36
CA ASN A 281 -1.80 -4.03 -25.76
C ASN A 281 -2.86 -4.58 -24.79
N PHE A 282 -2.64 -4.45 -23.50
CA PHE A 282 -3.57 -4.93 -22.47
C PHE A 282 -4.92 -4.19 -22.46
N ASN A 283 -4.94 -2.95 -22.99
CA ASN A 283 -6.11 -2.09 -23.02
C ASN A 283 -6.70 -1.82 -21.62
N VAL A 284 -5.83 -1.57 -20.65
CA VAL A 284 -6.17 -1.19 -19.26
C VAL A 284 -5.32 0.00 -18.83
N PRO A 285 -5.80 0.83 -17.89
CA PRO A 285 -4.97 1.88 -17.30
C PRO A 285 -3.79 1.31 -16.52
N VAL A 286 -2.74 2.11 -16.34
CA VAL A 286 -1.52 1.74 -15.61
C VAL A 286 -1.37 2.60 -14.35
N LEU A 287 -1.02 1.94 -13.25
CA LEU A 287 -0.58 2.56 -12.01
C LEU A 287 0.89 2.18 -11.74
N ALA A 288 1.79 3.16 -11.67
CA ALA A 288 3.05 2.98 -10.98
C ALA A 288 2.76 3.09 -9.47
N GLY A 289 2.41 1.95 -8.86
CA GLY A 289 1.91 1.90 -7.48
C GLY A 289 2.97 2.20 -6.45
N GLU A 290 4.21 1.85 -6.78
CA GLU A 290 5.38 2.23 -6.00
C GLU A 290 6.53 2.58 -6.93
N PHE A 291 7.22 3.68 -6.64
CA PHE A 291 8.46 4.02 -7.31
C PHE A 291 9.25 5.07 -6.53
N SER A 292 10.55 5.07 -6.76
CA SER A 292 11.49 6.08 -6.27
C SER A 292 12.80 6.00 -7.04
N PRO A 293 13.43 7.11 -7.43
CA PRO A 293 14.77 7.13 -8.00
C PRO A 293 15.83 6.92 -6.92
N CYS A 294 15.69 5.90 -6.12
CA CYS A 294 16.54 5.60 -4.97
C CYS A 294 17.84 4.89 -5.33
N ARG A 295 18.02 4.54 -6.60
CA ARG A 295 19.19 3.80 -7.12
C ARG A 295 19.73 4.47 -8.38
N GLY A 296 21.00 4.24 -8.65
CA GLY A 296 21.66 4.56 -9.92
C GLY A 296 21.56 6.03 -10.35
N THR A 297 21.14 6.24 -11.60
CA THR A 297 21.09 7.55 -12.28
C THR A 297 19.67 8.02 -12.63
N ALA A 298 18.65 7.31 -12.19
CA ALA A 298 17.27 7.72 -12.37
C ALA A 298 16.97 9.04 -11.66
N THR A 299 16.04 9.83 -12.19
CA THR A 299 15.69 11.13 -11.63
C THR A 299 14.18 11.32 -11.52
N TRP A 300 13.71 11.95 -10.44
CA TRP A 300 12.31 12.31 -10.24
C TRP A 300 11.71 13.02 -11.45
N GLU A 301 12.39 14.01 -12.01
CA GLU A 301 11.86 14.80 -13.12
C GLU A 301 11.62 13.96 -14.37
N TYR A 302 12.56 13.06 -14.70
CA TYR A 302 12.41 12.19 -15.87
C TYR A 302 11.24 11.21 -15.68
N ILE A 303 11.20 10.55 -14.52
CA ILE A 303 10.20 9.52 -14.22
C ILE A 303 8.79 10.11 -14.22
N LEU A 304 8.58 11.21 -13.48
CA LEU A 304 7.27 11.87 -13.38
C LEU A 304 6.80 12.40 -14.74
N LYS A 305 7.72 12.97 -15.54
CA LYS A 305 7.42 13.39 -16.90
C LYS A 305 7.02 12.19 -17.78
N LEU A 306 7.80 11.11 -17.73
CA LEU A 306 7.52 9.90 -18.49
C LEU A 306 6.13 9.33 -18.16
N PHE A 307 5.80 9.25 -16.87
CA PHE A 307 4.51 8.75 -16.43
C PHE A 307 3.36 9.64 -16.90
N ASN A 308 3.49 10.96 -16.75
CA ASN A 308 2.45 11.90 -17.20
C ASN A 308 2.26 11.86 -18.72
N GLU A 309 3.33 11.81 -19.51
CA GLU A 309 3.29 11.71 -20.98
C GLU A 309 2.64 10.40 -21.47
N ASN A 310 2.71 9.33 -20.69
CA ASN A 310 2.08 8.04 -20.99
C ASN A 310 0.75 7.83 -20.27
N SER A 311 0.20 8.86 -19.64
CA SER A 311 -1.07 8.81 -18.91
C SER A 311 -1.09 7.81 -17.75
N TYR A 312 0.06 7.49 -17.17
CA TYR A 312 0.15 6.63 -16.00
C TYR A 312 -0.38 7.34 -14.76
N HIS A 313 -1.08 6.61 -13.93
CA HIS A 313 -1.34 6.94 -12.55
C HIS A 313 -0.10 6.61 -11.74
N TRP A 314 0.14 7.30 -10.61
CA TRP A 314 1.34 7.02 -9.83
C TRP A 314 1.19 7.37 -8.34
N THR A 315 1.83 6.57 -7.49
CA THR A 315 2.01 6.81 -6.05
C THR A 315 3.46 6.53 -5.65
N THR A 316 4.13 7.54 -5.09
CA THR A 316 5.53 7.38 -4.67
C THR A 316 5.65 6.45 -3.47
N TRP A 317 6.72 5.72 -3.35
CA TRP A 317 7.08 5.02 -2.14
C TRP A 317 8.21 5.75 -1.44
N THR A 318 8.01 6.31 -0.26
CA THR A 318 6.77 6.39 0.54
C THR A 318 6.70 7.76 1.23
N TYR A 319 5.57 8.07 1.89
CA TYR A 319 5.39 9.39 2.50
C TYR A 319 6.39 9.66 3.61
N LYS A 320 6.56 8.75 4.57
CA LYS A 320 7.28 9.04 5.81
C LYS A 320 8.21 7.90 6.25
N GLY A 321 9.39 8.26 6.76
CA GLY A 321 10.33 7.31 7.32
C GLY A 321 11.33 7.94 8.27
N HIS A 322 12.14 7.12 8.92
CA HIS A 322 13.30 7.55 9.70
C HIS A 322 14.54 7.57 8.81
N CYS A 323 15.25 8.70 8.80
CA CYS A 323 16.48 8.87 8.05
C CYS A 323 17.57 9.40 9.00
N PRO A 324 18.59 8.62 9.33
CA PRO A 324 19.59 9.00 10.30
C PRO A 324 20.23 10.35 9.99
N LYS A 325 20.65 11.09 11.02
CA LYS A 325 21.20 12.44 10.91
C LYS A 325 22.38 12.49 9.93
N GLY A 326 22.33 13.44 9.01
CA GLY A 326 23.35 13.63 7.99
C GLY A 326 23.17 12.81 6.73
N HIS A 327 22.13 11.99 6.65
CA HIS A 327 21.73 11.24 5.46
C HIS A 327 20.59 11.95 4.73
N THR A 328 20.45 11.65 3.44
CA THR A 328 19.29 11.97 2.60
C THR A 328 18.69 10.66 2.12
N SER A 329 17.42 10.69 1.78
CA SER A 329 16.73 9.53 1.26
C SER A 329 15.76 9.93 0.16
N GLU A 330 15.85 9.28 -0.97
CA GLU A 330 14.86 9.40 -2.04
C GLU A 330 13.62 8.54 -1.78
N TRP A 331 13.68 7.65 -0.80
CA TRP A 331 12.57 6.78 -0.40
C TRP A 331 11.45 7.53 0.32
N PHE A 332 11.79 8.59 1.07
CA PHE A 332 10.82 9.29 1.92
C PHE A 332 10.55 10.70 1.42
N MET A 333 9.27 11.08 1.39
CA MET A 333 8.92 12.49 1.24
C MET A 333 9.26 13.28 2.51
N MET A 334 8.91 12.73 3.67
CA MET A 334 9.16 13.32 4.99
C MET A 334 10.03 12.37 5.83
N GLY A 335 11.16 12.87 6.32
CA GLY A 335 12.09 12.07 7.11
C GLY A 335 12.32 12.63 8.50
N SER A 336 12.31 11.76 9.51
CA SER A 336 12.78 12.07 10.86
C SER A 336 14.23 11.66 11.04
N ASP A 337 15.06 12.53 11.60
CA ASP A 337 16.42 12.22 12.03
C ASP A 337 16.58 12.13 13.55
N ASN A 338 15.47 12.02 14.26
CA ASN A 338 15.43 11.93 15.71
C ASN A 338 15.49 10.46 16.15
N GLU A 339 16.65 10.02 16.64
CA GLU A 339 16.88 8.68 17.17
C GLU A 339 15.97 8.35 18.38
N ASP A 340 15.49 9.38 19.11
CA ASP A 340 14.55 9.17 20.23
C ASP A 340 13.15 8.71 19.78
N ASN A 341 12.87 8.70 18.46
CA ASN A 341 11.63 8.17 17.91
C ASN A 341 11.73 6.68 17.53
N VAL A 342 12.96 6.11 17.53
CA VAL A 342 13.21 4.73 17.18
C VAL A 342 12.99 3.82 18.39
N VAL A 343 11.99 2.96 18.31
CA VAL A 343 11.65 2.01 19.38
C VAL A 343 12.53 0.77 19.28
N ASP A 344 13.16 0.37 20.38
CA ASP A 344 13.78 -0.93 20.52
C ASP A 344 12.76 -1.92 21.08
N ILE A 345 12.17 -2.74 20.18
CA ILE A 345 11.07 -3.64 20.57
C ILE A 345 11.50 -4.71 21.60
N ASN A 346 12.79 -4.96 21.74
CA ASN A 346 13.31 -5.94 22.68
C ASN A 346 13.68 -5.37 24.06
N ASN A 347 14.04 -4.08 24.12
CA ASN A 347 14.65 -3.51 25.33
C ASN A 347 13.86 -2.34 25.95
N ASP A 348 13.17 -1.51 25.14
CA ASP A 348 12.41 -0.38 25.68
C ASP A 348 11.27 -0.83 26.59
N THR A 349 11.02 -0.12 27.67
CA THR A 349 9.83 -0.34 28.51
C THR A 349 8.55 0.13 27.80
N ALA A 350 7.38 -0.27 28.29
CA ALA A 350 6.11 0.17 27.71
C ALA A 350 5.98 1.70 27.72
N GLU A 351 6.44 2.36 28.82
CA GLU A 351 6.42 3.82 28.95
C GLU A 351 7.39 4.50 27.96
N GLU A 352 8.56 3.90 27.71
CA GLU A 352 9.50 4.42 26.70
C GLU A 352 8.93 4.28 25.30
N ILE A 353 8.32 3.14 24.95
CA ILE A 353 7.64 2.92 23.67
C ILE A 353 6.51 3.94 23.49
N GLU A 354 5.64 4.09 24.49
CA GLU A 354 4.57 5.09 24.47
C GLU A 354 5.10 6.50 24.22
N ARG A 355 6.13 6.93 24.95
CA ARG A 355 6.77 8.24 24.79
C ARG A 355 7.32 8.42 23.38
N LYS A 356 8.05 7.43 22.86
CA LYS A 356 8.68 7.47 21.54
C LYS A 356 7.61 7.55 20.44
N TRP A 357 6.62 6.65 20.45
CA TRP A 357 5.58 6.62 19.44
C TRP A 357 4.56 7.77 19.54
N SER A 358 4.40 8.37 20.70
CA SER A 358 3.62 9.61 20.84
C SER A 358 4.31 10.83 20.18
N SER A 359 5.62 10.77 19.94
CA SER A 359 6.40 11.88 19.41
C SER A 359 6.68 11.79 17.89
N VAL A 360 6.10 10.78 17.18
CA VAL A 360 6.35 10.58 15.75
C VAL A 360 5.51 11.45 14.82
N ARG A 361 4.77 12.43 15.31
CA ARG A 361 3.98 13.33 14.45
C ARG A 361 4.88 14.10 13.49
N THR A 362 4.50 14.14 12.22
CA THR A 362 5.30 14.73 11.15
C THR A 362 5.66 16.18 11.42
N GLU A 363 4.71 16.99 11.88
CA GLU A 363 4.91 18.40 12.20
C GLU A 363 5.94 18.65 13.31
N ASN A 364 6.22 17.63 14.12
CA ASN A 364 7.13 17.75 15.26
C ASN A 364 8.52 17.16 15.03
N CYS A 365 8.63 16.16 14.15
CA CYS A 365 9.88 15.38 14.03
C CYS A 365 10.41 15.24 12.61
N CYS A 366 9.65 15.58 11.57
CA CYS A 366 10.05 15.33 10.20
C CYS A 366 10.38 16.61 9.44
N LYS A 367 11.20 16.45 8.40
CA LYS A 367 11.54 17.48 7.40
C LYS A 367 11.41 16.91 6.01
N PRO A 368 11.20 17.76 4.98
CA PRO A 368 11.21 17.32 3.58
C PRO A 368 12.55 16.69 3.20
N MET A 369 12.49 15.53 2.51
CA MET A 369 13.68 14.77 2.08
C MET A 369 13.92 14.85 0.58
N ASN A 370 12.86 14.91 -0.24
CA ASN A 370 12.95 14.99 -1.70
C ASN A 370 12.35 16.31 -2.23
N ASP A 371 12.33 16.52 -3.54
CA ASP A 371 11.83 17.76 -4.15
C ASP A 371 10.31 17.81 -4.22
N HIS A 372 9.68 18.28 -3.15
CA HIS A 372 8.23 18.45 -3.07
C HIS A 372 7.66 19.46 -4.07
N LYS A 373 8.47 20.44 -4.55
CA LYS A 373 8.01 21.39 -5.59
C LYS A 373 7.88 20.67 -6.93
N LEU A 374 8.80 19.78 -7.20
CA LEU A 374 8.79 18.96 -8.41
C LEU A 374 7.59 17.99 -8.38
N LEU A 375 7.40 17.27 -7.28
CA LEU A 375 6.25 16.41 -7.09
C LEU A 375 4.93 17.18 -7.27
N SER A 376 4.80 18.35 -6.64
CA SER A 376 3.63 19.21 -6.75
C SER A 376 3.40 19.71 -8.19
N LYS A 377 4.45 20.03 -8.95
CA LYS A 377 4.35 20.41 -10.36
C LYS A 377 3.67 19.29 -11.15
N TYR A 378 4.22 18.09 -11.10
CA TYR A 378 3.72 16.96 -11.90
C TYR A 378 2.39 16.39 -11.40
N ALA A 379 2.06 16.55 -10.12
CA ALA A 379 0.76 16.16 -9.60
C ALA A 379 -0.39 17.04 -10.16
N LYS A 380 -0.11 18.30 -10.49
CA LYS A 380 -1.09 19.29 -10.98
C LYS A 380 -1.22 19.35 -12.50
N GLU A 381 -0.30 18.74 -13.25
CA GLU A 381 -0.38 18.63 -14.72
C GLU A 381 -1.51 17.67 -15.15
#